data_468de7f7bb7956becb7ad212033ba45f
#
_entry.id   468de7f7bb7956becb7ad212033ba45f
#
_cell.length_a   1.000
_cell.length_b   1.000
_cell.length_c   1.000
_cell.angle_alpha   90.00
_cell.angle_beta   90.00
_cell.angle_gamma   90.00
#
_symmetry.space_group_name_H-M   'P 1'
#
loop_
_entity.id
_entity.type
_entity.pdbx_description
1 polymer ?
#
loop_
_entity_poly.entity_id
_entity_poly.type
_entity_poly.pdbx_seq_one_letter_code
_entity_poly.pdbx_strand_id
1 'polypeptide(L)'
;TRRSSDLRLLDRFPGYFGKFISLHFAPYLNERIATDEQQDAFETIIDFLDGVNIVIPDDLKEYLDDAAKTIDLVDVSKKAAASVVAAIQDPEQYLKDNREMFGRYKEVKASDAYKNTPGYRLQELFAQLNRENGYNDVFIPAMRRLSSSYREYYEKLLKANEVFLKSYREVRI
;
A
#
# COMPACT_ATOMS: atom_id res chain seq x y z
N THR A 1 -2.03 12.40 19.82
CA THR A 1 -1.59 11.06 19.45
C THR A 1 -2.03 10.65 18.05
N ARG A 2 -3.33 10.62 17.70
CA ARG A 2 -3.84 10.36 16.34
C ARG A 2 -3.28 11.36 15.32
N ARG A 3 -3.41 12.65 15.62
CA ARG A 3 -2.91 13.74 14.79
C ARG A 3 -1.38 13.68 14.60
N SER A 4 -0.66 13.16 15.60
CA SER A 4 0.78 12.98 15.54
C SER A 4 1.17 11.86 14.55
N SER A 5 0.44 10.73 14.51
CA SER A 5 0.71 9.63 13.57
C SER A 5 0.45 10.03 12.13
N ASP A 6 -0.69 10.71 11.88
CA ASP A 6 -1.06 11.19 10.55
C ASP A 6 -0.06 12.21 10.02
N LEU A 7 0.40 13.14 10.87
CA LEU A 7 1.43 14.13 10.52
C LEU A 7 2.78 13.46 10.22
N ARG A 8 3.17 12.46 10.99
CA ARG A 8 4.42 11.71 10.74
C ARG A 8 4.37 10.93 9.43
N LEU A 9 3.23 10.33 9.09
CA LEU A 9 3.05 9.69 7.79
C LEU A 9 3.23 10.69 6.65
N LEU A 10 2.61 11.87 6.73
CA LEU A 10 2.74 12.91 5.72
C LEU A 10 4.16 13.47 5.62
N ASP A 11 4.85 13.62 6.74
CA ASP A 11 6.24 14.11 6.77
C ASP A 11 7.22 13.12 6.14
N ARG A 12 7.02 11.82 6.38
CA ARG A 12 7.91 10.77 5.87
C ARG A 12 7.61 10.35 4.45
N PHE A 13 6.36 10.46 4.05
CA PHE A 13 5.89 10.17 2.69
C PHE A 13 5.23 11.43 2.09
N PRO A 14 6.01 12.45 1.70
CA PRO A 14 5.46 13.74 1.28
C PRO A 14 4.76 13.68 -0.08
N GLY A 15 3.93 14.69 -0.35
CA GLY A 15 3.27 14.89 -1.62
C GLY A 15 2.14 13.91 -1.88
N TYR A 16 1.90 13.59 -3.15
CA TYR A 16 0.86 12.66 -3.60
C TYR A 16 0.97 11.28 -2.93
N PHE A 17 2.19 10.77 -2.88
CA PHE A 17 2.50 9.48 -2.29
C PHE A 17 2.18 9.43 -0.79
N GLY A 18 2.54 10.46 -0.04
CA GLY A 18 2.22 10.56 1.38
C GLY A 18 0.73 10.60 1.64
N LYS A 19 -0.03 11.32 0.82
CA LYS A 19 -1.50 11.33 0.91
C LYS A 19 -2.10 9.97 0.67
N PHE A 20 -1.61 9.23 -0.34
CA PHE A 20 -2.09 7.89 -0.65
C PHE A 20 -1.84 6.91 0.53
N ILE A 21 -0.63 6.88 1.06
CA ILE A 21 -0.26 6.06 2.22
C ILE A 21 -1.08 6.43 3.45
N SER A 22 -1.27 7.72 3.71
CA SER A 22 -2.06 8.19 4.84
C SER A 22 -3.52 7.78 4.74
N LEU A 23 -4.13 7.88 3.56
CA LEU A 23 -5.50 7.42 3.32
C LEU A 23 -5.65 5.90 3.54
N HIS A 24 -4.62 5.12 3.20
CA HIS A 24 -4.66 3.68 3.40
C HIS A 24 -4.52 3.27 4.86
N PHE A 25 -3.60 3.87 5.61
CA PHE A 25 -3.28 3.45 6.97
C PHE A 25 -4.02 4.21 8.08
N ALA A 26 -4.43 5.46 7.84
CA ALA A 26 -5.05 6.29 8.87
C ALA A 26 -6.25 5.63 9.57
N PRO A 27 -7.17 4.93 8.89
CA PRO A 27 -8.28 4.26 9.56
C PRO A 27 -7.85 3.27 10.63
N TYR A 28 -6.74 2.56 10.38
CA TYR A 28 -6.22 1.54 11.30
C TYR A 28 -5.38 2.13 12.43
N LEU A 29 -4.67 3.22 12.19
CA LEU A 29 -3.92 3.95 13.21
C LEU A 29 -4.83 4.68 14.22
N ASN A 30 -6.08 4.84 13.90
CA ASN A 30 -7.09 5.48 14.74
C ASN A 30 -7.76 4.54 15.74
N GLU A 31 -7.41 3.27 15.75
CA GLU A 31 -7.93 2.34 16.75
C GLU A 31 -7.45 2.68 18.16
N ARG A 32 -8.30 2.37 19.14
CA ARG A 32 -7.98 2.60 20.54
C ARG A 32 -6.87 1.64 20.98
N ILE A 33 -5.83 2.20 21.59
CA ILE A 33 -4.80 1.41 22.25
C ILE A 33 -5.34 1.00 23.63
N ALA A 34 -5.58 -0.29 23.82
CA ALA A 34 -6.16 -0.84 25.04
C ALA A 34 -5.25 -1.85 25.76
N THR A 35 -4.21 -2.35 25.11
CA THR A 35 -3.28 -3.34 25.65
C THR A 35 -1.83 -2.88 25.57
N ASP A 36 -0.96 -3.47 26.39
CA ASP A 36 0.49 -3.22 26.33
C ASP A 36 1.09 -3.64 25.00
N GLU A 37 0.59 -4.73 24.41
CA GLU A 37 1.00 -5.19 23.07
C GLU A 37 0.67 -4.14 21.99
N GLN A 38 -0.51 -3.54 22.05
CA GLN A 38 -0.89 -2.47 21.12
C GLN A 38 -0.03 -1.22 21.33
N GLN A 39 0.29 -0.86 22.57
CA GLN A 39 1.17 0.26 22.88
C GLN A 39 2.58 0.02 22.32
N ASP A 40 3.13 -1.17 22.51
CA ASP A 40 4.43 -1.57 21.96
C ASP A 40 4.44 -1.55 20.43
N ALA A 41 3.38 -2.07 19.81
CA ALA A 41 3.20 -2.02 18.36
C ALA A 41 3.13 -0.58 17.83
N PHE A 42 2.42 0.29 18.51
CA PHE A 42 2.33 1.71 18.14
C PHE A 42 3.69 2.42 18.23
N GLU A 43 4.45 2.17 19.28
CA GLU A 43 5.81 2.70 19.42
C GLU A 43 6.73 2.18 18.31
N THR A 44 6.64 0.91 17.95
CA THR A 44 7.37 0.32 16.82
C THR A 44 7.03 1.01 15.50
N ILE A 45 5.76 1.32 15.27
CA ILE A 45 5.32 2.06 14.07
C ILE A 45 5.92 3.46 14.04
N ILE A 46 5.88 4.16 15.17
CA ILE A 46 6.43 5.52 15.27
C ILE A 46 7.95 5.51 15.04
N ASP A 47 8.67 4.57 15.64
CA ASP A 47 10.12 4.41 15.45
C ASP A 47 10.45 4.10 13.99
N PHE A 48 9.68 3.24 13.34
CA PHE A 48 9.82 2.97 11.92
C PHE A 48 9.63 4.24 11.08
N LEU A 49 8.56 4.99 11.32
CA LEU A 49 8.28 6.22 10.59
C LEU A 49 9.35 7.30 10.83
N ASP A 50 9.89 7.39 12.04
CA ASP A 50 10.97 8.32 12.34
C ASP A 50 12.28 7.93 11.65
N GLY A 51 12.51 6.65 11.42
CA GLY A 51 13.72 6.12 10.76
C GLY A 51 13.64 6.04 9.23
N VAL A 52 12.45 6.12 8.65
CA VAL A 52 12.26 6.02 7.21
C VAL A 52 12.75 7.29 6.50
N ASN A 53 13.60 7.09 5.49
CA ASN A 53 14.07 8.15 4.61
C ASN A 53 13.90 7.70 3.14
N ILE A 54 12.79 8.13 2.52
CA ILE A 54 12.54 7.89 1.10
C ILE A 54 12.92 9.13 0.32
N VAL A 55 13.86 8.98 -0.61
CA VAL A 55 14.20 10.01 -1.59
C VAL A 55 13.48 9.68 -2.88
N ILE A 56 12.47 10.47 -3.22
CA ILE A 56 11.78 10.37 -4.51
C ILE A 56 12.54 11.26 -5.51
N PRO A 57 12.97 10.71 -6.66
CA PRO A 57 13.62 11.52 -7.70
C PRO A 57 12.74 12.70 -8.12
N ASP A 58 13.34 13.86 -8.38
CA ASP A 58 12.61 15.12 -8.65
C ASP A 58 11.64 15.01 -9.83
N ASP A 59 12.05 14.35 -10.91
CA ASP A 59 11.22 14.13 -12.09
C ASP A 59 9.99 13.24 -11.80
N LEU A 60 10.15 12.24 -10.98
CA LEU A 60 9.04 11.37 -10.54
C LEU A 60 8.10 12.12 -9.59
N LYS A 61 8.65 12.92 -8.69
CA LYS A 61 7.88 13.79 -7.80
C LYS A 61 7.04 14.80 -8.58
N GLU A 62 7.64 15.46 -9.55
CA GLU A 62 6.94 16.41 -10.43
C GLU A 62 5.80 15.74 -11.20
N TYR A 63 6.05 14.55 -11.77
CA TYR A 63 5.02 13.76 -12.42
C TYR A 63 3.84 13.43 -11.49
N LEU A 64 4.12 12.98 -10.28
CA LEU A 64 3.09 12.63 -9.29
C LEU A 64 2.31 13.87 -8.83
N ASP A 65 2.98 14.99 -8.62
CA ASP A 65 2.35 16.26 -8.23
C ASP A 65 1.44 16.79 -9.36
N ASP A 66 1.85 16.68 -10.61
CA ASP A 66 1.04 17.06 -11.77
C ASP A 66 -0.16 16.12 -11.95
N ALA A 67 0.03 14.84 -11.80
CA ALA A 67 -1.07 13.85 -11.83
C ALA A 67 -2.11 14.15 -10.72
N ALA A 68 -1.66 14.53 -9.53
CA ALA A 68 -2.53 14.86 -8.41
C ALA A 68 -3.44 16.08 -8.66
N LYS A 69 -3.06 16.99 -9.53
CA LYS A 69 -3.88 18.15 -9.90
C LYS A 69 -5.11 17.79 -10.73
N THR A 70 -5.05 16.68 -11.47
CA THR A 70 -6.11 16.23 -12.39
C THR A 70 -6.91 15.04 -11.84
N ILE A 71 -6.44 14.39 -10.78
CA ILE A 71 -7.03 13.20 -10.19
C ILE A 71 -7.63 13.54 -8.83
N ASP A 72 -8.90 13.19 -8.62
CA ASP A 72 -9.50 13.18 -7.30
C ASP A 72 -8.96 11.97 -6.52
N LEU A 73 -7.98 12.20 -5.65
CA LEU A 73 -7.31 11.16 -4.88
C LEU A 73 -8.25 10.43 -3.94
N VAL A 74 -9.24 11.11 -3.37
CA VAL A 74 -10.23 10.50 -2.49
C VAL A 74 -11.11 9.54 -3.27
N ASP A 75 -11.58 9.93 -4.45
CA ASP A 75 -12.39 9.08 -5.33
C ASP A 75 -11.60 7.86 -5.83
N VAL A 76 -10.35 8.07 -6.27
CA VAL A 76 -9.45 6.97 -6.68
C VAL A 76 -9.21 6.00 -5.53
N SER A 77 -8.95 6.49 -4.33
CA SER A 77 -8.74 5.64 -3.15
C SER A 77 -9.98 4.84 -2.77
N LYS A 78 -11.16 5.42 -2.88
CA LYS A 78 -12.43 4.71 -2.65
C LYS A 78 -12.66 3.61 -3.68
N LYS A 79 -12.42 3.87 -4.95
CA LYS A 79 -12.55 2.88 -6.04
C LYS A 79 -11.55 1.74 -5.87
N ALA A 80 -10.30 2.07 -5.55
CA ALA A 80 -9.27 1.07 -5.28
C ALA A 80 -9.65 0.20 -4.07
N ALA A 81 -10.12 0.79 -2.97
CA ALA A 81 -10.59 0.05 -1.80
C ALA A 81 -11.78 -0.86 -2.12
N ALA A 82 -12.75 -0.39 -2.88
CA ALA A 82 -13.90 -1.21 -3.32
C ALA A 82 -13.46 -2.39 -4.18
N SER A 83 -12.51 -2.19 -5.09
CA SER A 83 -11.92 -3.25 -5.91
C SER A 83 -11.21 -4.31 -5.07
N VAL A 84 -10.42 -3.88 -4.08
CA VAL A 84 -9.73 -4.78 -3.16
C VAL A 84 -10.74 -5.58 -2.32
N VAL A 85 -11.79 -4.94 -1.80
CA VAL A 85 -12.87 -5.63 -1.06
C VAL A 85 -13.52 -6.71 -1.92
N ALA A 86 -13.86 -6.41 -3.18
CA ALA A 86 -14.43 -7.40 -4.10
C ALA A 86 -13.46 -8.57 -4.34
N ALA A 87 -12.17 -8.28 -4.53
CA ALA A 87 -11.15 -9.30 -4.74
C ALA A 87 -10.95 -10.21 -3.49
N ILE A 88 -11.07 -9.63 -2.30
CA ILE A 88 -10.93 -10.36 -1.04
C ILE A 88 -12.15 -11.23 -0.74
N GLN A 89 -13.36 -10.78 -1.06
CA GLN A 89 -14.59 -11.50 -0.78
C GLN A 89 -14.70 -12.81 -1.56
N ASP A 90 -14.38 -12.78 -2.84
CA ASP A 90 -14.36 -13.96 -3.71
C ASP A 90 -13.28 -13.82 -4.77
N PRO A 91 -12.05 -14.23 -4.44
CA PRO A 91 -10.90 -14.08 -5.34
C PRO A 91 -11.08 -14.81 -6.68
N GLU A 92 -11.69 -15.98 -6.67
CA GLU A 92 -11.91 -16.77 -7.89
C GLU A 92 -12.92 -16.11 -8.83
N GLN A 93 -14.01 -15.62 -8.27
CA GLN A 93 -15.01 -14.90 -9.06
C GLN A 93 -14.45 -13.57 -9.58
N TYR A 94 -13.69 -12.85 -8.76
CA TYR A 94 -13.02 -11.63 -9.17
C TYR A 94 -12.07 -11.85 -10.35
N LEU A 95 -11.31 -12.96 -10.35
CA LEU A 95 -10.45 -13.34 -11.47
C LEU A 95 -11.25 -13.62 -12.75
N LYS A 96 -12.37 -14.32 -12.64
CA LYS A 96 -13.24 -14.62 -13.78
C LYS A 96 -13.82 -13.34 -14.40
N ASP A 97 -14.32 -12.46 -13.55
CA ASP A 97 -14.96 -11.20 -13.98
C ASP A 97 -13.96 -10.21 -14.59
N ASN A 98 -12.70 -10.29 -14.20
CA ASN A 98 -11.63 -9.37 -14.63
C ASN A 98 -10.54 -10.06 -15.47
N ARG A 99 -10.82 -11.22 -16.04
CA ARG A 99 -9.84 -12.02 -16.79
C ARG A 99 -9.11 -11.22 -17.89
N GLU A 100 -9.87 -10.44 -18.65
CA GLU A 100 -9.32 -9.63 -19.72
C GLU A 100 -8.36 -8.53 -19.18
N MET A 101 -8.75 -7.86 -18.10
CA MET A 101 -7.92 -6.86 -17.45
C MET A 101 -6.62 -7.46 -16.94
N PHE A 102 -6.66 -8.62 -16.29
CA PHE A 102 -5.46 -9.31 -15.81
C PHE A 102 -4.55 -9.78 -16.95
N GLY A 103 -5.13 -10.24 -18.05
CA GLY A 103 -4.36 -10.60 -19.25
C GLY A 103 -3.59 -9.42 -19.83
N ARG A 104 -4.24 -8.27 -19.99
CA ARG A 104 -3.60 -7.02 -20.42
C ARG A 104 -2.52 -6.56 -19.46
N TYR A 105 -2.79 -6.63 -18.17
CA TYR A 105 -1.82 -6.25 -17.15
C TYR A 105 -0.56 -7.11 -17.21
N LYS A 106 -0.72 -8.42 -17.38
CA LYS A 106 0.40 -9.36 -17.56
C LYS A 106 1.24 -9.04 -18.78
N GLU A 107 0.60 -8.75 -19.92
CA GLU A 107 1.28 -8.35 -21.15
C GLU A 107 2.07 -7.06 -20.98
N VAL A 108 1.46 -6.05 -20.35
CA VAL A 108 2.12 -4.75 -20.07
C VAL A 108 3.34 -4.95 -19.17
N LYS A 109 3.23 -5.72 -18.11
CA LYS A 109 4.35 -6.02 -17.19
C LYS A 109 5.50 -6.77 -17.85
N ALA A 110 5.22 -7.61 -18.83
CA ALA A 110 6.23 -8.33 -19.57
C ALA A 110 6.96 -7.47 -20.61
N SER A 111 6.45 -6.28 -20.94
CA SER A 111 7.04 -5.40 -21.93
C SER A 111 8.23 -4.60 -21.40
N ASP A 112 9.23 -4.34 -22.24
CA ASP A 112 10.37 -3.49 -21.88
C ASP A 112 9.95 -2.02 -21.63
N ALA A 113 8.90 -1.57 -22.30
CA ALA A 113 8.34 -0.24 -22.10
C ALA A 113 7.84 -0.01 -20.66
N TYR A 114 7.37 -1.04 -19.97
CA TYR A 114 6.91 -0.94 -18.60
C TYR A 114 7.99 -0.46 -17.62
N LYS A 115 9.24 -0.88 -17.82
CA LYS A 115 10.38 -0.52 -16.95
C LYS A 115 10.69 0.98 -16.96
N ASN A 116 10.24 1.70 -17.98
CA ASN A 116 10.40 3.15 -18.09
C ASN A 116 9.18 3.94 -17.57
N THR A 117 8.16 3.25 -17.07
CA THR A 117 6.95 3.90 -16.56
C THR A 117 7.13 4.40 -15.13
N PRO A 118 6.42 5.47 -14.73
CA PRO A 118 6.37 5.92 -13.34
C PRO A 118 5.86 4.84 -12.38
N GLY A 119 4.93 3.99 -12.82
CA GLY A 119 4.42 2.87 -12.03
C GLY A 119 5.52 1.86 -11.66
N TYR A 120 6.38 1.51 -12.59
CA TYR A 120 7.54 0.65 -12.31
C TYR A 120 8.53 1.32 -11.36
N ARG A 121 8.83 2.59 -11.57
CA ARG A 121 9.74 3.36 -10.71
C ARG A 121 9.22 3.45 -9.28
N LEU A 122 7.92 3.66 -9.08
CA LEU A 122 7.29 3.61 -7.75
C LEU A 122 7.42 2.23 -7.12
N GLN A 123 7.19 1.18 -7.87
CA GLN A 123 7.34 -0.20 -7.38
C GLN A 123 8.77 -0.48 -6.92
N GLU A 124 9.77 0.00 -7.63
CA GLU A 124 11.19 -0.11 -7.23
C GLU A 124 11.50 0.68 -5.95
N LEU A 125 10.92 1.86 -5.77
CA LEU A 125 11.05 2.64 -4.53
C LEU A 125 10.46 1.89 -3.32
N PHE A 126 9.31 1.25 -3.48
CA PHE A 126 8.75 0.39 -2.44
C PHE A 126 9.61 -0.83 -2.13
N ALA A 127 10.15 -1.47 -3.15
CA ALA A 127 11.06 -2.59 -2.97
C ALA A 127 12.33 -2.17 -2.21
N GLN A 128 12.86 -0.99 -2.50
CA GLN A 128 13.98 -0.41 -1.79
C GLN A 128 13.63 -0.08 -0.32
N LEU A 129 12.47 0.53 -0.08
CA LEU A 129 11.96 0.82 1.25
C LEU A 129 11.89 -0.47 2.09
N ASN A 130 11.39 -1.54 1.49
CA ASN A 130 11.32 -2.82 2.18
C ASN A 130 12.71 -3.38 2.53
N ARG A 131 13.64 -3.37 1.57
CA ARG A 131 15.00 -3.87 1.79
C ARG A 131 15.78 -3.07 2.84
N GLU A 132 15.68 -1.75 2.81
CA GLU A 132 16.50 -0.87 3.63
C GLU A 132 15.88 -0.55 4.99
N ASN A 133 14.56 -0.52 5.10
CA ASN A 133 13.85 -0.06 6.29
C ASN A 133 12.93 -1.10 6.92
N GLY A 134 12.76 -2.27 6.31
CA GLY A 134 11.96 -3.34 6.88
C GLY A 134 10.45 -3.10 6.85
N TYR A 135 9.92 -2.55 5.76
CA TYR A 135 8.49 -2.30 5.62
C TYR A 135 7.65 -3.55 5.88
N ASN A 136 8.00 -4.69 5.25
CA ASN A 136 7.28 -5.96 5.44
C ASN A 136 7.67 -6.68 6.73
N ASP A 137 8.89 -6.45 7.26
CA ASP A 137 9.40 -7.18 8.41
C ASP A 137 9.11 -6.50 9.74
N VAL A 138 8.94 -5.19 9.76
CA VAL A 138 8.75 -4.38 10.97
C VAL A 138 7.42 -3.65 10.97
N PHE A 139 7.15 -2.84 9.94
CA PHE A 139 5.97 -1.97 9.89
C PHE A 139 4.66 -2.75 9.74
N ILE A 140 4.56 -3.64 8.77
CA ILE A 140 3.34 -4.44 8.55
C ILE A 140 3.03 -5.35 9.74
N PRO A 141 3.98 -6.10 10.33
CA PRO A 141 3.71 -6.86 11.55
C PRO A 141 3.26 -5.99 12.72
N ALA A 142 3.81 -4.80 12.89
CA ALA A 142 3.39 -3.87 13.94
C ALA A 142 1.96 -3.36 13.71
N MET A 143 1.58 -3.04 12.46
CA MET A 143 0.20 -2.69 12.09
C MET A 143 -0.78 -3.82 12.42
N ARG A 144 -0.41 -5.06 12.16
CA ARG A 144 -1.24 -6.25 12.47
C ARG A 144 -1.41 -6.47 13.97
N ARG A 145 -0.40 -6.14 14.78
CA ARG A 145 -0.49 -6.19 16.25
C ARG A 145 -1.32 -5.04 16.82
N LEU A 146 -1.21 -3.86 16.21
CA LEU A 146 -1.94 -2.67 16.66
C LEU A 146 -3.44 -2.78 16.39
N SER A 147 -3.81 -3.20 15.19
CA SER A 147 -5.17 -3.15 14.67
C SER A 147 -5.68 -4.54 14.30
N SER A 148 -6.74 -5.00 14.99
CA SER A 148 -7.40 -6.26 14.66
C SER A 148 -8.09 -6.22 13.29
N SER A 149 -8.66 -5.08 12.94
CA SER A 149 -9.28 -4.89 11.61
C SER A 149 -8.25 -4.91 10.48
N TYR A 150 -7.07 -4.32 10.70
CA TYR A 150 -5.97 -4.42 9.75
C TYR A 150 -5.45 -5.85 9.61
N ARG A 151 -5.31 -6.59 10.70
CA ARG A 151 -4.92 -8.00 10.68
C ARG A 151 -5.88 -8.86 9.89
N GLU A 152 -7.20 -8.71 10.10
CA GLU A 152 -8.22 -9.40 9.30
C GLU A 152 -8.13 -9.07 7.81
N TYR A 153 -8.03 -7.80 7.48
CA TYR A 153 -7.85 -7.32 6.11
C TYR A 153 -6.61 -7.96 5.46
N TYR A 154 -5.49 -7.92 6.15
CA TYR A 154 -4.22 -8.43 5.63
C TYR A 154 -4.22 -9.96 5.45
N GLU A 155 -4.83 -10.71 6.36
CA GLU A 155 -4.99 -12.17 6.22
C GLU A 155 -5.85 -12.53 5.01
N LYS A 156 -6.94 -11.81 4.78
CA LYS A 156 -7.79 -11.98 3.59
C LYS A 156 -7.04 -11.59 2.31
N LEU A 157 -6.24 -10.55 2.37
CA LEU A 157 -5.39 -10.12 1.25
C LEU A 157 -4.37 -11.18 0.88
N LEU A 158 -3.73 -11.81 1.86
CA LEU A 158 -2.79 -12.91 1.62
C LEU A 158 -3.46 -14.12 0.96
N LYS A 159 -4.65 -14.48 1.39
CA LYS A 159 -5.44 -15.57 0.76
C LYS A 159 -5.82 -15.25 -0.68
N ALA A 160 -6.26 -14.02 -0.94
CA ALA A 160 -6.57 -13.57 -2.29
C ALA A 160 -5.33 -13.60 -3.19
N ASN A 161 -4.18 -13.17 -2.69
CA ASN A 161 -2.90 -13.24 -3.40
C ASN A 161 -2.49 -14.68 -3.73
N GLU A 162 -2.73 -15.64 -2.86
CA GLU A 162 -2.47 -17.06 -3.14
C GLU A 162 -3.29 -17.55 -4.34
N VAL A 163 -4.58 -17.20 -4.40
CA VAL A 163 -5.45 -17.53 -5.53
C VAL A 163 -4.96 -16.89 -6.83
N PHE A 164 -4.59 -15.61 -6.78
CA PHE A 164 -4.07 -14.88 -7.95
C PHE A 164 -2.73 -15.43 -8.43
N LEU A 165 -1.82 -15.78 -7.53
CA LEU A 165 -0.51 -16.34 -7.87
C LEU A 165 -0.58 -17.71 -8.52
N LYS A 166 -1.62 -18.51 -8.23
CA LYS A 166 -1.85 -19.78 -8.92
C LYS A 166 -2.21 -19.58 -10.40
N SER A 167 -2.96 -18.53 -10.70
CA SER A 167 -3.45 -18.23 -12.05
C SER A 167 -2.55 -17.24 -12.80
N TYR A 168 -1.96 -16.27 -12.10
CA TYR A 168 -1.15 -15.19 -12.67
C TYR A 168 0.02 -14.86 -11.74
N ARG A 169 1.18 -15.49 -11.95
CA ARG A 169 2.37 -15.35 -11.09
C ARG A 169 2.85 -13.91 -10.87
N GLU A 170 2.52 -12.99 -11.76
CA GLU A 170 3.02 -11.62 -11.78
C GLU A 170 2.01 -10.60 -11.23
N VAL A 171 0.81 -11.04 -10.85
CA VAL A 171 -0.25 -10.19 -10.30
C VAL A 171 -0.26 -10.29 -8.78
N ARG A 172 -0.13 -9.16 -8.11
CA ARG A 172 -0.26 -9.02 -6.65
C ARG A 172 -1.17 -7.83 -6.31
N ILE A 173 -1.96 -8.03 -5.30
CA ILE A 173 -2.78 -6.96 -4.74
C ILE A 173 -1.99 -6.19 -3.68
#